data_a1fe045ec6213575c7f455f8267bc034
#
_entry.id   a1fe045ec6213575c7f455f8267bc034
#
_cell.length_a   1.000
_cell.length_b   1.000
_cell.length_c   1.000
_cell.angle_alpha   90.00
_cell.angle_beta   90.00
_cell.angle_gamma   90.00
#
_symmetry.space_group_name_H-M   'P 1'
#
loop_
_entity.id
_entity.type
_entity.pdbx_description
1 polymer ?
#
loop_
_entity_poly.entity_id
_entity_poly.type
_entity_poly.pdbx_seq_one_letter_code
_entity_poly.pdbx_strand_id
1 'polypeptide(L)'
;GTVPIYQALEKVNGIAEDLTWEVFRDTLIEQAEQGVDYFTIHAGVRLAYVPLTADRVTGIVSRGGSIMAKWCLAHHKESFLYTHFEEICDIMRAYDVSFSLGDGLRPGSIADANDRAQFAELETLGELTKIAWAKGCQVMIEGPGHVAMHKIKENMDKQLKECHEAPFYTLGPLTTDIAPGYDHITSGIGAAMIGWFGCAMLCYVTPKEHLGLPDRDDVKVGVVTYKIAAHAGDLAKGHPAAKIRDDALSRARFEFRWEDQFNLALDPETARDFHDQTLPKEAHKVAHFCSMCGPKFCSMEITREIRDTFGSARAPNAVDDEAGMAEKAEEFKALGGEIYLSEDGSVREPID
;
A
#
# COMPACT_ATOMS: atom_id res chain seq x y z
N GLY A 1 -1.89 -0.85 15.55
CA GLY A 1 -3.02 -1.73 15.21
C GLY A 1 -2.84 -3.15 15.68
N THR A 2 -3.95 -3.85 15.97
CA THR A 2 -3.92 -5.24 16.42
C THR A 2 -4.98 -6.08 15.72
N VAL A 3 -4.87 -7.41 15.89
CA VAL A 3 -5.85 -8.40 15.41
C VAL A 3 -6.42 -9.13 16.64
N PRO A 4 -7.48 -8.64 17.28
CA PRO A 4 -7.93 -9.09 18.60
C PRO A 4 -8.27 -10.58 18.70
N ILE A 5 -8.69 -11.20 17.56
CA ILE A 5 -9.02 -12.62 17.53
C ILE A 5 -7.85 -13.51 17.92
N TYR A 6 -6.59 -13.08 17.78
CA TYR A 6 -5.43 -13.88 18.15
C TYR A 6 -5.28 -13.96 19.66
N GLN A 7 -5.41 -12.84 20.38
CA GLN A 7 -5.40 -12.86 21.84
C GLN A 7 -6.65 -13.56 22.40
N ALA A 8 -7.81 -13.36 21.79
CA ALA A 8 -9.02 -14.08 22.17
C ALA A 8 -8.83 -15.61 22.04
N LEU A 9 -8.15 -16.07 20.98
CA LEU A 9 -7.84 -17.47 20.75
C LEU A 9 -6.89 -18.03 21.84
N GLU A 10 -5.90 -17.25 22.27
CA GLU A 10 -5.01 -17.64 23.39
C GLU A 10 -5.79 -17.83 24.70
N LYS A 11 -6.79 -16.98 24.98
CA LYS A 11 -7.64 -17.08 26.17
C LYS A 11 -8.46 -18.38 26.23
N VAL A 12 -8.66 -19.03 25.08
CA VAL A 12 -9.34 -20.33 24.96
C VAL A 12 -8.36 -21.45 24.57
N ASN A 13 -7.09 -21.34 24.98
CA ASN A 13 -6.04 -22.33 24.77
C ASN A 13 -5.79 -22.73 23.30
N GLY A 14 -6.06 -21.83 22.37
CA GLY A 14 -5.84 -22.05 20.94
C GLY A 14 -6.94 -22.86 20.24
N ILE A 15 -8.05 -23.14 20.91
CA ILE A 15 -9.16 -23.93 20.37
C ILE A 15 -10.18 -22.98 19.74
N ALA A 16 -10.22 -22.90 18.42
CA ALA A 16 -11.09 -21.96 17.71
C ALA A 16 -12.58 -22.17 18.02
N GLU A 17 -12.99 -23.41 18.20
CA GLU A 17 -14.35 -23.81 18.53
C GLU A 17 -14.82 -23.31 19.90
N ASP A 18 -13.91 -23.09 20.83
CA ASP A 18 -14.24 -22.61 22.17
C ASP A 18 -14.36 -21.07 22.26
N LEU A 19 -14.10 -20.35 21.15
CA LEU A 19 -14.32 -18.92 21.09
C LEU A 19 -15.80 -18.60 21.29
N THR A 20 -16.07 -17.56 22.09
CA THR A 20 -17.41 -17.00 22.25
C THR A 20 -17.41 -15.50 21.98
N TRP A 21 -18.58 -14.94 21.75
CA TRP A 21 -18.74 -13.51 21.62
C TRP A 21 -18.21 -12.76 22.86
N GLU A 22 -18.49 -13.26 24.05
CA GLU A 22 -18.09 -12.64 25.30
C GLU A 22 -16.56 -12.56 25.43
N VAL A 23 -15.85 -13.65 25.15
CA VAL A 23 -14.38 -13.69 25.18
C VAL A 23 -13.80 -12.70 24.17
N PHE A 24 -14.36 -12.64 22.97
CA PHE A 24 -13.92 -11.70 21.95
C PHE A 24 -14.21 -10.25 22.34
N ARG A 25 -15.43 -9.94 22.77
CA ARG A 25 -15.87 -8.63 23.24
C ARG A 25 -14.95 -8.10 24.35
N ASP A 26 -14.71 -8.92 25.37
CA ASP A 26 -13.90 -8.52 26.53
C ASP A 26 -12.43 -8.31 26.12
N THR A 27 -11.93 -9.07 25.14
CA THR A 27 -10.59 -8.87 24.55
C THR A 27 -10.52 -7.56 23.75
N LEU A 28 -11.58 -7.24 23.00
CA LEU A 28 -11.67 -5.99 22.24
C LEU A 28 -11.60 -4.77 23.17
N ILE A 29 -12.39 -4.80 24.25
CA ILE A 29 -12.42 -3.73 25.26
C ILE A 29 -11.04 -3.63 25.95
N GLU A 30 -10.45 -4.73 26.37
CA GLU A 30 -9.12 -4.76 27.01
C GLU A 30 -8.06 -4.10 26.14
N GLN A 31 -8.02 -4.40 24.84
CA GLN A 31 -7.05 -3.79 23.91
C GLN A 31 -7.38 -2.32 23.63
N ALA A 32 -8.65 -1.94 23.55
CA ALA A 32 -9.06 -0.56 23.38
C ALA A 32 -8.64 0.31 24.59
N GLU A 33 -8.79 -0.20 25.82
CA GLU A 33 -8.33 0.45 27.05
C GLU A 33 -6.80 0.60 27.10
N GLN A 34 -6.04 -0.25 26.40
CA GLN A 34 -4.59 -0.13 26.23
C GLN A 34 -4.18 0.91 25.20
N GLY A 35 -5.12 1.54 24.51
CA GLY A 35 -4.87 2.64 23.56
C GLY A 35 -4.54 2.19 22.14
N VAL A 36 -5.09 1.07 21.68
CA VAL A 36 -4.97 0.63 20.28
C VAL A 36 -5.80 1.55 19.38
N ASP A 37 -5.24 2.00 18.25
CA ASP A 37 -5.89 2.96 17.35
C ASP A 37 -6.80 2.31 16.31
N TYR A 38 -6.51 1.07 15.90
CA TYR A 38 -7.37 0.33 14.97
C TYR A 38 -7.30 -1.19 15.18
N PHE A 39 -8.39 -1.87 14.90
CA PHE A 39 -8.51 -3.32 14.97
C PHE A 39 -8.81 -3.95 13.63
N THR A 40 -8.10 -5.04 13.30
CA THR A 40 -8.46 -5.92 12.20
C THR A 40 -9.56 -6.89 12.64
N ILE A 41 -10.74 -6.77 12.00
CA ILE A 41 -11.93 -7.57 12.30
C ILE A 41 -12.38 -8.33 11.05
N HIS A 42 -12.29 -9.67 11.07
CA HIS A 42 -12.64 -10.55 9.95
C HIS A 42 -14.16 -10.86 9.90
N ALA A 43 -14.99 -9.81 9.97
CA ALA A 43 -16.44 -9.95 10.01
C ALA A 43 -17.07 -10.36 8.67
N GLY A 44 -16.34 -10.26 7.56
CA GLY A 44 -16.78 -10.67 6.23
C GLY A 44 -16.75 -12.17 5.99
N VAL A 45 -16.09 -12.96 6.87
CA VAL A 45 -16.04 -14.42 6.77
C VAL A 45 -17.38 -15.02 7.25
N ARG A 46 -18.22 -15.36 6.30
CA ARG A 46 -19.57 -15.88 6.59
C ARG A 46 -19.67 -17.37 6.34
N LEU A 47 -20.55 -18.05 7.10
CA LEU A 47 -20.79 -19.50 6.95
C LEU A 47 -21.10 -19.88 5.49
N ALA A 48 -21.90 -19.10 4.79
CA ALA A 48 -22.29 -19.36 3.40
C ALA A 48 -21.12 -19.26 2.40
N TYR A 49 -20.02 -18.57 2.76
CA TYR A 49 -18.87 -18.38 1.87
C TYR A 49 -17.76 -19.43 2.05
N VAL A 50 -17.72 -20.08 3.22
CA VAL A 50 -16.71 -21.12 3.52
C VAL A 50 -16.69 -22.22 2.46
N PRO A 51 -17.82 -22.79 1.99
CA PRO A 51 -17.81 -23.79 0.95
C PRO A 51 -17.25 -23.32 -0.41
N LEU A 52 -17.28 -22.00 -0.68
CA LEU A 52 -16.74 -21.44 -1.93
C LEU A 52 -15.22 -21.54 -2.02
N THR A 53 -14.54 -21.83 -0.90
CA THR A 53 -13.07 -21.98 -0.84
C THR A 53 -12.60 -23.43 -1.01
N ALA A 54 -13.52 -24.39 -1.12
CA ALA A 54 -13.20 -25.82 -1.11
C ALA A 54 -12.31 -26.27 -2.30
N ASP A 55 -12.49 -25.63 -3.44
CA ASP A 55 -11.75 -25.94 -4.68
C ASP A 55 -10.50 -25.07 -4.88
N ARG A 56 -10.16 -24.22 -3.90
CA ARG A 56 -8.97 -23.37 -3.97
C ARG A 56 -7.69 -24.20 -3.86
N VAL A 57 -6.64 -23.76 -4.57
CA VAL A 57 -5.30 -24.35 -4.46
C VAL A 57 -4.72 -24.18 -3.05
N THR A 58 -4.94 -23.02 -2.43
CA THR A 58 -4.38 -22.71 -1.11
C THR A 58 -5.43 -22.58 0.00
N GLY A 59 -6.70 -22.77 -0.29
CA GLY A 59 -7.78 -22.71 0.69
C GLY A 59 -7.95 -21.32 1.32
N ILE A 60 -8.01 -21.26 2.66
CA ILE A 60 -8.12 -20.02 3.44
C ILE A 60 -6.77 -19.74 4.12
N VAL A 61 -6.00 -18.81 3.58
CA VAL A 61 -4.63 -18.50 4.07
C VAL A 61 -4.61 -17.42 5.16
N SER A 62 -5.68 -16.65 5.32
CA SER A 62 -5.81 -15.72 6.44
C SER A 62 -5.98 -16.49 7.76
N ARG A 63 -5.12 -16.20 8.75
CA ARG A 63 -5.25 -16.83 10.09
C ARG A 63 -6.59 -16.49 10.75
N GLY A 64 -6.99 -15.22 10.76
CA GLY A 64 -8.27 -14.81 11.31
C GLY A 64 -9.44 -15.39 10.51
N GLY A 65 -9.31 -15.43 9.17
CA GLY A 65 -10.30 -16.04 8.28
C GLY A 65 -10.47 -17.54 8.54
N SER A 66 -9.38 -18.30 8.68
CA SER A 66 -9.43 -19.74 8.95
C SER A 66 -9.98 -20.08 10.36
N ILE A 67 -9.66 -19.26 11.38
CA ILE A 67 -10.23 -19.39 12.73
C ILE A 67 -11.75 -19.24 12.67
N MET A 68 -12.25 -18.19 12.03
CA MET A 68 -13.69 -17.94 11.92
C MET A 68 -14.40 -18.96 11.04
N ALA A 69 -13.81 -19.39 9.94
CA ALA A 69 -14.35 -20.46 9.09
C ALA A 69 -14.50 -21.76 9.87
N LYS A 70 -13.47 -22.15 10.64
CA LYS A 70 -13.51 -23.34 11.51
C LYS A 70 -14.60 -23.21 12.57
N TRP A 71 -14.73 -22.06 13.21
CA TRP A 71 -15.77 -21.78 14.18
C TRP A 71 -17.18 -21.94 13.58
N CYS A 72 -17.42 -21.31 12.43
CA CYS A 72 -18.71 -21.39 11.73
C CYS A 72 -19.10 -22.83 11.40
N LEU A 73 -18.15 -23.64 10.91
CA LEU A 73 -18.39 -25.05 10.58
C LEU A 73 -18.67 -25.89 11.80
N ALA A 74 -17.90 -25.71 12.88
CA ALA A 74 -18.06 -26.49 14.11
C ALA A 74 -19.44 -26.24 14.78
N HIS A 75 -19.90 -24.99 14.76
CA HIS A 75 -21.17 -24.62 15.38
C HIS A 75 -22.37 -24.65 14.44
N HIS A 76 -22.18 -24.81 13.13
CA HIS A 76 -23.21 -24.65 12.12
C HIS A 76 -23.98 -23.32 12.28
N LYS A 77 -23.25 -22.24 12.61
CA LYS A 77 -23.77 -20.88 12.86
C LYS A 77 -23.02 -19.84 12.06
N GLU A 78 -23.69 -18.72 11.81
CA GLU A 78 -23.07 -17.53 11.24
C GLU A 78 -22.03 -16.97 12.21
N SER A 79 -20.94 -16.40 11.65
CA SER A 79 -19.87 -15.76 12.40
C SER A 79 -20.40 -14.77 13.44
N PHE A 80 -19.95 -14.90 14.68
CA PHE A 80 -20.33 -13.95 15.72
C PHE A 80 -19.75 -12.55 15.45
N LEU A 81 -18.66 -12.43 14.71
CA LEU A 81 -18.12 -11.12 14.28
C LEU A 81 -19.09 -10.39 13.33
N TYR A 82 -19.81 -11.15 12.52
CA TYR A 82 -20.84 -10.60 11.64
C TYR A 82 -22.14 -10.30 12.40
N THR A 83 -22.62 -11.25 13.21
CA THR A 83 -23.91 -11.12 13.90
C THR A 83 -23.89 -10.07 15.02
N HIS A 84 -22.75 -9.81 15.64
CA HIS A 84 -22.55 -8.77 16.67
C HIS A 84 -21.82 -7.52 16.13
N PHE A 85 -21.81 -7.30 14.81
CA PHE A 85 -21.04 -6.22 14.22
C PHE A 85 -21.46 -4.83 14.72
N GLU A 86 -22.75 -4.60 14.95
CA GLU A 86 -23.23 -3.34 15.51
C GLU A 86 -22.72 -3.11 16.95
N GLU A 87 -22.66 -4.17 17.77
CA GLU A 87 -22.09 -4.08 19.13
C GLU A 87 -20.58 -3.81 19.08
N ILE A 88 -19.87 -4.39 18.10
CA ILE A 88 -18.46 -4.07 17.85
C ILE A 88 -18.32 -2.59 17.51
N CYS A 89 -19.17 -2.05 16.61
CA CYS A 89 -19.14 -0.63 16.27
C CYS A 89 -19.37 0.27 17.51
N ASP A 90 -20.29 -0.10 18.40
CA ASP A 90 -20.57 0.66 19.61
C ASP A 90 -19.34 0.71 20.55
N ILE A 91 -18.60 -0.39 20.67
CA ILE A 91 -17.31 -0.44 21.39
C ILE A 91 -16.27 0.43 20.69
N MET A 92 -16.06 0.24 19.38
CA MET A 92 -15.09 0.99 18.59
C MET A 92 -15.30 2.50 18.71
N ARG A 93 -16.56 2.94 18.62
CA ARG A 93 -16.93 4.34 18.77
C ARG A 93 -16.66 4.86 20.18
N ALA A 94 -16.93 4.05 21.23
CA ALA A 94 -16.72 4.47 22.60
C ALA A 94 -15.26 4.77 22.94
N TYR A 95 -14.32 4.08 22.29
CA TYR A 95 -12.88 4.21 22.47
C TYR A 95 -12.16 4.95 21.33
N ASP A 96 -12.91 5.48 20.36
CA ASP A 96 -12.36 6.16 19.17
C ASP A 96 -11.38 5.26 18.37
N VAL A 97 -11.73 3.98 18.19
CA VAL A 97 -10.91 2.99 17.48
C VAL A 97 -11.45 2.81 16.06
N SER A 98 -10.58 2.77 15.08
CA SER A 98 -10.92 2.56 13.66
C SER A 98 -10.97 1.08 13.28
N PHE A 99 -11.76 0.74 12.26
CA PHE A 99 -11.76 -0.59 11.65
C PHE A 99 -10.68 -0.74 10.59
N SER A 100 -9.96 -1.88 10.63
CA SER A 100 -9.41 -2.55 9.46
C SER A 100 -10.31 -3.77 9.20
N LEU A 101 -11.24 -3.67 8.25
CA LEU A 101 -12.13 -4.79 7.92
C LEU A 101 -11.32 -5.84 7.16
N GLY A 102 -11.04 -6.95 7.85
CA GLY A 102 -10.10 -7.98 7.42
C GLY A 102 -10.63 -8.83 6.27
N ASP A 103 -9.77 -9.09 5.29
CA ASP A 103 -10.01 -9.96 4.14
C ASP A 103 -9.71 -11.43 4.47
N GLY A 104 -10.52 -12.03 5.32
CA GLY A 104 -10.36 -13.41 5.77
C GLY A 104 -10.38 -14.46 4.66
N LEU A 105 -10.98 -14.15 3.52
CA LEU A 105 -11.06 -15.01 2.34
C LEU A 105 -10.19 -14.52 1.17
N ARG A 106 -9.13 -13.74 1.46
CA ARG A 106 -8.17 -13.32 0.42
C ARG A 106 -7.51 -14.53 -0.26
N PRO A 107 -7.16 -14.43 -1.57
CA PRO A 107 -6.44 -15.49 -2.27
C PRO A 107 -5.01 -15.63 -1.72
N GLY A 108 -4.56 -16.87 -1.55
CA GLY A 108 -3.19 -17.22 -1.18
C GLY A 108 -2.35 -17.74 -2.33
N SER A 109 -2.89 -17.72 -3.55
CA SER A 109 -2.20 -18.03 -4.79
C SER A 109 -2.82 -17.27 -5.95
N ILE A 110 -2.04 -17.14 -7.04
CA ILE A 110 -2.52 -16.53 -8.29
C ILE A 110 -3.73 -17.28 -8.87
N ALA A 111 -3.78 -18.61 -8.67
CA ALA A 111 -4.89 -19.43 -9.16
C ALA A 111 -6.23 -19.08 -8.51
N ASP A 112 -6.21 -18.66 -7.26
CA ASP A 112 -7.40 -18.37 -6.45
C ASP A 112 -7.86 -16.91 -6.57
N ALA A 113 -7.11 -16.05 -7.28
CA ALA A 113 -7.33 -14.61 -7.35
C ALA A 113 -8.66 -14.25 -8.04
N ASN A 114 -9.41 -13.32 -7.44
CA ASN A 114 -10.70 -12.81 -7.93
C ASN A 114 -11.79 -13.90 -8.01
N ASP A 115 -11.72 -14.90 -7.15
CA ASP A 115 -12.73 -15.95 -7.11
C ASP A 115 -14.03 -15.47 -6.40
N ARG A 116 -15.03 -16.35 -6.40
CA ARG A 116 -16.34 -16.06 -5.79
C ARG A 116 -16.27 -15.85 -4.28
N ALA A 117 -15.36 -16.55 -3.59
CA ALA A 117 -15.21 -16.42 -2.14
C ALA A 117 -14.65 -15.04 -1.77
N GLN A 118 -13.57 -14.61 -2.44
CA GLN A 118 -12.97 -13.30 -2.25
C GLN A 118 -13.97 -12.18 -2.52
N PHE A 119 -14.69 -12.23 -3.62
CA PHE A 119 -15.62 -11.16 -3.99
C PHE A 119 -16.89 -11.14 -3.15
N ALA A 120 -17.41 -12.30 -2.71
CA ALA A 120 -18.52 -12.34 -1.78
C ALA A 120 -18.19 -11.73 -0.41
N GLU A 121 -16.96 -11.99 0.09
CA GLU A 121 -16.47 -11.30 1.28
C GLU A 121 -16.38 -9.79 1.06
N LEU A 122 -15.76 -9.35 -0.04
CA LEU A 122 -15.60 -7.92 -0.36
C LEU A 122 -16.96 -7.18 -0.41
N GLU A 123 -17.97 -7.78 -0.99
CA GLU A 123 -19.35 -7.23 -1.00
C GLU A 123 -19.90 -7.09 0.43
N THR A 124 -19.69 -8.10 1.28
CA THR A 124 -20.04 -8.02 2.71
C THR A 124 -19.27 -6.92 3.44
N LEU A 125 -17.97 -6.75 3.16
CA LEU A 125 -17.17 -5.66 3.74
C LEU A 125 -17.75 -4.28 3.35
N GLY A 126 -18.29 -4.15 2.14
CA GLY A 126 -19.01 -2.96 1.70
C GLY A 126 -20.31 -2.71 2.49
N GLU A 127 -21.09 -3.75 2.79
CA GLU A 127 -22.26 -3.65 3.66
C GLU A 127 -21.88 -3.20 5.08
N LEU A 128 -20.85 -3.84 5.66
CA LEU A 128 -20.35 -3.55 7.01
C LEU A 128 -19.78 -2.13 7.11
N THR A 129 -19.17 -1.63 6.04
CA THR A 129 -18.68 -0.25 5.96
C THR A 129 -19.78 0.76 6.17
N LYS A 130 -20.95 0.57 5.53
CA LYS A 130 -22.11 1.47 5.73
C LYS A 130 -22.61 1.44 7.17
N ILE A 131 -22.65 0.26 7.79
CA ILE A 131 -23.08 0.11 9.18
C ILE A 131 -22.10 0.85 10.10
N ALA A 132 -20.79 0.65 9.91
CA ALA A 132 -19.75 1.30 10.70
C ALA A 132 -19.79 2.84 10.56
N TRP A 133 -19.93 3.36 9.34
CA TRP A 133 -20.07 4.79 9.09
C TRP A 133 -21.33 5.38 9.73
N ALA A 134 -22.47 4.67 9.64
CA ALA A 134 -23.70 5.10 10.29
C ALA A 134 -23.59 5.16 11.82
N LYS A 135 -22.69 4.35 12.41
CA LYS A 135 -22.34 4.35 13.83
C LYS A 135 -21.23 5.36 14.19
N GLY A 136 -20.65 6.06 13.20
CA GLY A 136 -19.58 7.04 13.39
C GLY A 136 -18.18 6.45 13.52
N CYS A 137 -17.96 5.22 13.05
CA CYS A 137 -16.64 4.56 13.06
C CYS A 137 -15.91 4.78 11.74
N GLN A 138 -14.61 5.02 11.78
CA GLN A 138 -13.74 5.04 10.61
C GLN A 138 -13.42 3.62 10.14
N VAL A 139 -13.30 3.45 8.82
CA VAL A 139 -13.08 2.13 8.20
C VAL A 139 -11.99 2.22 7.15
N MET A 140 -11.08 1.25 7.13
CA MET A 140 -10.31 0.84 5.98
C MET A 140 -10.63 -0.62 5.65
N ILE A 141 -10.53 -0.99 4.38
CA ILE A 141 -10.81 -2.35 3.88
C ILE A 141 -9.49 -3.04 3.60
N GLU A 142 -9.28 -4.23 4.13
CA GLU A 142 -8.15 -5.07 3.73
C GLU A 142 -8.41 -5.71 2.37
N GLY A 143 -7.34 -5.93 1.61
CA GLY A 143 -7.40 -6.45 0.26
C GLY A 143 -6.34 -7.50 -0.05
N PRO A 144 -6.38 -8.06 -1.27
CA PRO A 144 -5.79 -9.34 -1.61
C PRO A 144 -4.27 -9.38 -1.53
N GLY A 145 -3.76 -10.59 -1.23
CA GLY A 145 -2.33 -10.89 -1.21
C GLY A 145 -1.78 -11.36 -2.56
N HIS A 146 -2.47 -12.23 -3.29
CA HIS A 146 -1.96 -12.84 -4.54
C HIS A 146 -2.91 -12.53 -5.70
N VAL A 147 -2.48 -11.63 -6.61
CA VAL A 147 -3.28 -11.24 -7.79
C VAL A 147 -2.35 -10.99 -8.97
N ALA A 148 -2.53 -11.73 -10.06
CA ALA A 148 -1.80 -11.52 -11.30
C ALA A 148 -2.06 -10.10 -11.86
N MET A 149 -1.05 -9.49 -12.49
CA MET A 149 -1.06 -8.09 -12.93
C MET A 149 -2.33 -7.69 -13.68
N HIS A 150 -2.81 -8.52 -14.59
CA HIS A 150 -3.98 -8.23 -15.42
C HIS A 150 -5.31 -8.23 -14.66
N LYS A 151 -5.36 -8.78 -13.43
CA LYS A 151 -6.55 -8.81 -12.55
C LYS A 151 -6.55 -7.72 -11.48
N ILE A 152 -5.44 -6.99 -11.29
CA ILE A 152 -5.30 -6.00 -10.21
C ILE A 152 -6.29 -4.85 -10.39
N LYS A 153 -6.46 -4.35 -11.62
CA LYS A 153 -7.41 -3.25 -11.87
C LYS A 153 -8.84 -3.66 -11.59
N GLU A 154 -9.27 -4.84 -12.01
CA GLU A 154 -10.61 -5.39 -11.71
C GLU A 154 -10.86 -5.45 -10.21
N ASN A 155 -9.85 -5.89 -9.44
CA ASN A 155 -9.94 -5.98 -7.98
C ASN A 155 -10.14 -4.59 -7.35
N MET A 156 -9.34 -3.60 -7.79
CA MET A 156 -9.46 -2.22 -7.30
C MET A 156 -10.80 -1.58 -7.67
N ASP A 157 -11.21 -1.71 -8.93
CA ASP A 157 -12.50 -1.16 -9.41
C ASP A 157 -13.68 -1.74 -8.64
N LYS A 158 -13.65 -3.06 -8.35
CA LYS A 158 -14.69 -3.70 -7.55
C LYS A 158 -14.71 -3.18 -6.12
N GLN A 159 -13.56 -3.01 -5.48
CA GLN A 159 -13.48 -2.46 -4.13
C GLN A 159 -14.05 -1.04 -4.07
N LEU A 160 -13.63 -0.15 -4.98
CA LEU A 160 -14.13 1.22 -5.02
C LEU A 160 -15.67 1.25 -5.13
N LYS A 161 -16.23 0.39 -5.97
CA LYS A 161 -17.66 0.30 -6.18
C LYS A 161 -18.40 -0.27 -4.98
N GLU A 162 -17.99 -1.45 -4.51
CA GLU A 162 -18.73 -2.20 -3.48
C GLU A 162 -18.51 -1.62 -2.08
N CYS A 163 -17.33 -1.07 -1.82
CA CYS A 163 -16.96 -0.49 -0.52
C CYS A 163 -17.04 1.05 -0.50
N HIS A 164 -17.70 1.68 -1.48
CA HIS A 164 -18.04 3.10 -1.49
C HIS A 164 -16.81 4.02 -1.33
N GLU A 165 -15.71 3.66 -2.01
CA GLU A 165 -14.43 4.37 -1.96
C GLU A 165 -13.77 4.42 -0.56
N ALA A 166 -14.19 3.55 0.37
CA ALA A 166 -13.47 3.39 1.64
C ALA A 166 -11.98 3.09 1.37
N PRO A 167 -11.05 3.63 2.17
CA PRO A 167 -9.62 3.40 1.97
C PRO A 167 -9.31 1.90 1.85
N PHE A 168 -8.60 1.51 0.77
CA PHE A 168 -8.19 0.14 0.53
C PHE A 168 -6.77 -0.08 1.02
N TYR A 169 -6.56 -1.15 1.78
CA TYR A 169 -5.29 -1.57 2.35
C TYR A 169 -4.94 -2.96 1.83
N THR A 170 -3.91 -3.10 1.01
CA THR A 170 -3.62 -4.37 0.33
C THR A 170 -2.30 -4.99 0.78
N LEU A 171 -2.28 -6.32 0.85
CA LEU A 171 -1.07 -7.12 1.05
C LEU A 171 -0.39 -7.37 -0.31
N GLY A 172 0.36 -6.41 -0.79
CA GLY A 172 0.93 -6.44 -2.12
C GLY A 172 0.06 -5.70 -3.13
N PRO A 173 -0.47 -6.40 -4.18
CA PRO A 173 -0.51 -7.86 -4.37
C PRO A 173 0.78 -8.48 -4.91
N LEU A 174 1.03 -9.73 -4.54
CA LEU A 174 2.04 -10.58 -5.17
C LEU A 174 1.56 -10.96 -6.56
N THR A 175 2.35 -10.62 -7.58
CA THR A 175 1.95 -10.77 -9.00
C THR A 175 2.27 -12.14 -9.59
N THR A 176 3.03 -12.96 -8.86
CA THR A 176 3.40 -14.33 -9.21
C THR A 176 3.80 -15.11 -7.96
N ASP A 177 3.66 -16.42 -7.98
CA ASP A 177 3.97 -17.32 -6.85
C ASP A 177 5.34 -18.04 -7.02
N ILE A 178 6.10 -17.72 -8.08
CA ILE A 178 7.30 -18.50 -8.47
C ILE A 178 8.56 -18.14 -7.68
N ALA A 179 8.53 -17.10 -6.84
CA ALA A 179 9.75 -16.50 -6.32
C ALA A 179 9.84 -16.48 -4.77
N PRO A 180 9.81 -17.65 -4.08
CA PRO A 180 10.07 -17.71 -2.65
C PRO A 180 11.43 -17.06 -2.30
N GLY A 181 11.45 -16.23 -1.26
CA GLY A 181 12.61 -15.42 -0.88
C GLY A 181 12.69 -14.05 -1.58
N TYR A 182 11.83 -13.81 -2.58
CA TYR A 182 11.74 -12.56 -3.34
C TYR A 182 10.31 -11.98 -3.33
N ASP A 183 9.48 -12.38 -2.38
CA ASP A 183 8.08 -11.96 -2.30
C ASP A 183 7.93 -10.45 -2.13
N HIS A 184 8.90 -9.77 -1.51
CA HIS A 184 8.97 -8.30 -1.46
C HIS A 184 9.06 -7.66 -2.86
N ILE A 185 9.72 -8.32 -3.82
CA ILE A 185 9.83 -7.84 -5.21
C ILE A 185 8.52 -8.10 -5.96
N THR A 186 8.01 -9.34 -5.92
CA THR A 186 6.78 -9.72 -6.65
C THR A 186 5.58 -8.91 -6.17
N SER A 187 5.50 -8.67 -4.86
CA SER A 187 4.46 -7.84 -4.26
C SER A 187 4.68 -6.34 -4.47
N GLY A 188 5.93 -5.87 -4.51
CA GLY A 188 6.26 -4.48 -4.84
C GLY A 188 5.78 -4.07 -6.23
N ILE A 189 5.83 -4.99 -7.21
CA ILE A 189 5.26 -4.79 -8.56
C ILE A 189 3.75 -4.53 -8.46
N GLY A 190 3.02 -5.42 -7.80
CA GLY A 190 1.57 -5.30 -7.64
C GLY A 190 1.17 -4.11 -6.79
N ALA A 191 1.94 -3.79 -5.75
CA ALA A 191 1.73 -2.64 -4.89
C ALA A 191 1.82 -1.31 -5.67
N ALA A 192 2.80 -1.17 -6.56
CA ALA A 192 2.90 -0.01 -7.43
C ALA A 192 1.69 0.12 -8.36
N MET A 193 1.23 -1.00 -8.93
CA MET A 193 0.06 -1.01 -9.82
C MET A 193 -1.24 -0.66 -9.07
N ILE A 194 -1.52 -1.33 -7.95
CA ILE A 194 -2.76 -1.09 -7.22
C ILE A 194 -2.75 0.30 -6.58
N GLY A 195 -1.58 0.78 -6.13
CA GLY A 195 -1.37 2.13 -5.67
C GLY A 195 -1.69 3.17 -6.75
N TRP A 196 -1.26 2.94 -7.99
CA TRP A 196 -1.63 3.77 -9.15
C TRP A 196 -3.15 3.76 -9.40
N PHE A 197 -3.82 2.61 -9.26
CA PHE A 197 -5.26 2.49 -9.49
C PHE A 197 -6.14 3.03 -8.35
N GLY A 198 -5.57 3.44 -7.22
CA GLY A 198 -6.32 4.12 -6.16
C GLY A 198 -6.22 3.51 -4.76
N CYS A 199 -5.45 2.44 -4.56
CA CYS A 199 -5.22 1.89 -3.22
C CYS A 199 -4.60 2.96 -2.29
N ALA A 200 -5.15 3.08 -1.09
CA ALA A 200 -4.78 4.11 -0.13
C ALA A 200 -3.59 3.74 0.75
N MET A 201 -3.44 2.46 1.09
CA MET A 201 -2.38 1.96 1.97
C MET A 201 -1.86 0.61 1.50
N LEU A 202 -0.55 0.42 1.60
CA LEU A 202 0.15 -0.77 1.17
C LEU A 202 0.80 -1.46 2.37
N CYS A 203 0.45 -2.73 2.60
CA CYS A 203 1.13 -3.57 3.58
C CYS A 203 2.44 -4.09 3.00
N TYR A 204 3.58 -3.80 3.63
CA TYR A 204 4.85 -4.31 3.14
C TYR A 204 4.97 -5.83 3.31
N VAL A 205 5.71 -6.44 2.40
CA VAL A 205 6.07 -7.86 2.41
C VAL A 205 7.58 -7.97 2.52
N THR A 206 8.06 -8.92 3.31
CA THR A 206 9.50 -9.15 3.48
C THR A 206 10.00 -10.27 2.55
N PRO A 207 11.33 -10.41 2.36
CA PRO A 207 11.90 -11.55 1.65
C PRO A 207 11.50 -12.90 2.24
N LYS A 208 11.17 -12.95 3.55
CA LYS A 208 10.83 -14.17 4.28
C LYS A 208 9.34 -14.49 4.31
N GLU A 209 8.51 -13.74 3.59
CA GLU A 209 7.09 -14.09 3.46
C GLU A 209 6.94 -15.55 3.01
N HIS A 210 6.02 -16.28 3.61
CA HIS A 210 5.80 -17.73 3.42
C HIS A 210 6.97 -18.67 3.87
N LEU A 211 8.11 -18.13 4.32
CA LEU A 211 9.30 -18.93 4.65
C LEU A 211 9.68 -18.90 6.13
N GLY A 212 9.49 -17.78 6.81
CA GLY A 212 9.90 -17.66 8.21
C GLY A 212 9.66 -16.29 8.81
N LEU A 213 10.03 -16.12 10.08
CA LEU A 213 9.94 -14.84 10.76
C LEU A 213 11.03 -13.89 10.23
N PRO A 214 10.67 -12.67 9.85
CA PRO A 214 11.62 -11.67 9.40
C PRO A 214 12.45 -11.13 10.56
N ASP A 215 13.71 -10.86 10.31
CA ASP A 215 14.56 -10.05 11.19
C ASP A 215 14.47 -8.56 10.82
N ARG A 216 15.27 -7.73 11.52
CA ARG A 216 15.29 -6.29 11.33
C ARG A 216 15.65 -5.88 9.89
N ASP A 217 16.60 -6.59 9.28
CA ASP A 217 17.10 -6.25 7.95
C ASP A 217 16.10 -6.66 6.86
N ASP A 218 15.42 -7.80 7.05
CA ASP A 218 14.30 -8.20 6.20
C ASP A 218 13.16 -7.16 6.23
N VAL A 219 12.84 -6.64 7.41
CA VAL A 219 11.83 -5.58 7.58
C VAL A 219 12.27 -4.31 6.87
N LYS A 220 13.56 -3.89 7.00
CA LYS A 220 14.11 -2.74 6.29
C LYS A 220 13.95 -2.90 4.77
N VAL A 221 14.33 -4.06 4.23
CA VAL A 221 14.20 -4.36 2.79
C VAL A 221 12.75 -4.28 2.35
N GLY A 222 11.82 -4.89 3.09
CA GLY A 222 10.39 -4.84 2.80
C GLY A 222 9.84 -3.41 2.78
N VAL A 223 10.13 -2.62 3.81
CA VAL A 223 9.67 -1.23 3.92
C VAL A 223 10.23 -0.35 2.80
N VAL A 224 11.52 -0.48 2.47
CA VAL A 224 12.14 0.27 1.37
C VAL A 224 11.51 -0.09 0.04
N THR A 225 11.29 -1.38 -0.23
CA THR A 225 10.60 -1.85 -1.44
C THR A 225 9.21 -1.21 -1.58
N TYR A 226 8.46 -1.16 -0.50
CA TYR A 226 7.10 -0.60 -0.53
C TYR A 226 7.07 0.93 -0.60
N LYS A 227 8.06 1.62 -0.06
CA LYS A 227 8.24 3.06 -0.31
C LYS A 227 8.54 3.34 -1.78
N ILE A 228 9.33 2.48 -2.43
CA ILE A 228 9.58 2.57 -3.88
C ILE A 228 8.30 2.35 -4.67
N ALA A 229 7.53 1.30 -4.33
CA ALA A 229 6.26 0.98 -4.97
C ALA A 229 5.23 2.12 -4.84
N ALA A 230 5.06 2.67 -3.64
CA ALA A 230 4.18 3.80 -3.38
C ALA A 230 4.60 5.05 -4.15
N HIS A 231 5.90 5.37 -4.15
CA HIS A 231 6.44 6.50 -4.90
C HIS A 231 6.24 6.36 -6.42
N ALA A 232 6.43 5.16 -6.97
CA ALA A 232 6.12 4.88 -8.37
C ALA A 232 4.63 5.06 -8.70
N GLY A 233 3.74 4.63 -7.79
CA GLY A 233 2.30 4.88 -7.89
C GLY A 233 1.96 6.37 -7.87
N ASP A 234 2.61 7.15 -7.00
CA ASP A 234 2.41 8.61 -6.91
C ASP A 234 2.90 9.34 -8.16
N LEU A 235 4.02 8.93 -8.75
CA LEU A 235 4.47 9.43 -10.05
C LEU A 235 3.45 9.13 -11.14
N ALA A 236 2.91 7.92 -11.19
CA ALA A 236 1.92 7.51 -12.19
C ALA A 236 0.59 8.27 -12.05
N LYS A 237 0.22 8.67 -10.81
CA LYS A 237 -0.94 9.55 -10.53
C LYS A 237 -0.67 11.02 -10.84
N GLY A 238 0.57 11.39 -11.16
CA GLY A 238 0.96 12.78 -11.41
C GLY A 238 1.11 13.64 -10.15
N HIS A 239 1.42 13.02 -8.99
CA HIS A 239 1.59 13.76 -7.74
C HIS A 239 2.82 14.70 -7.83
N PRO A 240 2.65 16.02 -7.68
CA PRO A 240 3.73 16.98 -7.94
C PRO A 240 4.97 16.77 -7.08
N ALA A 241 4.80 16.47 -5.80
CA ALA A 241 5.91 16.27 -4.86
C ALA A 241 6.78 15.05 -5.23
N ALA A 242 6.21 13.98 -5.77
CA ALA A 242 6.94 12.82 -6.22
C ALA A 242 7.92 13.20 -7.33
N LYS A 243 7.42 13.89 -8.38
CA LYS A 243 8.25 14.33 -9.50
C LYS A 243 9.39 15.27 -9.10
N ILE A 244 9.15 16.19 -8.16
CA ILE A 244 10.17 17.14 -7.69
C ILE A 244 11.39 16.38 -7.12
N ARG A 245 11.16 15.36 -6.30
CA ARG A 245 12.24 14.55 -5.70
C ARG A 245 13.01 13.76 -6.74
N ASP A 246 12.34 13.13 -7.70
CA ASP A 246 12.97 12.40 -8.80
C ASP A 246 13.84 13.30 -9.67
N ASP A 247 13.33 14.46 -10.04
CA ASP A 247 14.08 15.44 -10.84
C ASP A 247 15.32 15.93 -10.10
N ALA A 248 15.21 16.22 -8.79
CA ALA A 248 16.33 16.64 -7.96
C ALA A 248 17.41 15.56 -7.85
N LEU A 249 17.01 14.31 -7.59
CA LEU A 249 17.95 13.19 -7.53
C LEU A 249 18.61 12.93 -8.88
N SER A 250 17.85 13.00 -9.97
CA SER A 250 18.38 12.82 -11.32
C SER A 250 19.39 13.89 -11.70
N ARG A 251 19.18 15.15 -11.31
CA ARG A 251 20.15 16.24 -11.47
C ARG A 251 21.41 15.99 -10.64
N ALA A 252 21.26 15.64 -9.37
CA ALA A 252 22.38 15.30 -8.49
C ALA A 252 23.23 14.16 -9.07
N ARG A 253 22.59 13.13 -9.62
CA ARG A 253 23.25 12.00 -10.29
C ARG A 253 24.00 12.44 -11.55
N PHE A 254 23.42 13.24 -12.40
CA PHE A 254 24.06 13.75 -13.61
C PHE A 254 25.26 14.64 -13.31
N GLU A 255 25.20 15.43 -12.23
CA GLU A 255 26.23 16.35 -11.81
C GLU A 255 27.29 15.71 -10.90
N PHE A 256 27.18 14.41 -10.60
CA PHE A 256 28.03 13.67 -9.67
C PHE A 256 28.08 14.28 -8.26
N ARG A 257 27.00 14.90 -7.83
CA ARG A 257 26.82 15.39 -6.46
C ARG A 257 26.40 14.24 -5.54
N TRP A 258 27.37 13.40 -5.17
CA TRP A 258 27.15 12.14 -4.47
C TRP A 258 26.41 12.30 -3.15
N GLU A 259 26.81 13.27 -2.32
CA GLU A 259 26.14 13.52 -1.05
C GLU A 259 24.65 13.89 -1.22
N ASP A 260 24.34 14.74 -2.20
CA ASP A 260 22.95 15.09 -2.50
C ASP A 260 22.18 13.87 -3.01
N GLN A 261 22.82 13.03 -3.84
CA GLN A 261 22.21 11.81 -4.35
C GLN A 261 21.89 10.84 -3.22
N PHE A 262 22.77 10.66 -2.23
CA PHE A 262 22.52 9.82 -1.07
C PHE A 262 21.43 10.40 -0.19
N ASN A 263 21.48 11.69 0.12
CA ASN A 263 20.49 12.36 0.98
C ASN A 263 19.07 12.38 0.36
N LEU A 264 18.95 12.38 -0.96
CA LEU A 264 17.67 12.28 -1.67
C LEU A 264 17.19 10.84 -1.82
N ALA A 265 18.04 9.82 -1.62
CA ALA A 265 17.68 8.42 -1.75
C ALA A 265 16.68 7.97 -0.67
N LEU A 266 15.89 6.94 -0.96
CA LEU A 266 15.00 6.31 0.03
C LEU A 266 15.77 5.52 1.09
N ASP A 267 16.92 4.97 0.73
CA ASP A 267 17.88 4.30 1.62
C ASP A 267 19.29 4.88 1.41
N PRO A 268 19.62 5.99 2.10
CA PRO A 268 20.90 6.67 1.95
C PRO A 268 22.10 5.81 2.33
N GLU A 269 21.94 4.99 3.37
CA GLU A 269 23.02 4.11 3.87
C GLU A 269 23.40 3.08 2.81
N THR A 270 22.44 2.32 2.30
CA THR A 270 22.68 1.31 1.26
C THR A 270 23.24 1.95 -0.02
N ALA A 271 22.74 3.13 -0.41
CA ALA A 271 23.24 3.83 -1.59
C ALA A 271 24.71 4.23 -1.43
N ARG A 272 25.11 4.75 -0.27
CA ARG A 272 26.49 5.09 0.06
C ARG A 272 27.39 3.86 0.10
N ASP A 273 26.98 2.82 0.79
CA ASP A 273 27.74 1.59 0.94
C ASP A 273 28.05 0.95 -0.42
N PHE A 274 27.06 0.86 -1.29
CA PHE A 274 27.27 0.30 -2.64
C PHE A 274 28.19 1.15 -3.50
N HIS A 275 28.11 2.47 -3.38
CA HIS A 275 29.01 3.38 -4.08
C HIS A 275 30.45 3.21 -3.57
N ASP A 276 30.64 3.15 -2.25
CA ASP A 276 31.94 3.14 -1.62
C ASP A 276 32.68 1.79 -1.70
N GLN A 277 31.94 0.66 -1.74
CA GLN A 277 32.50 -0.70 -1.80
C GLN A 277 33.55 -0.89 -2.89
N THR A 278 33.36 -0.27 -4.03
CA THR A 278 34.19 -0.43 -5.21
C THR A 278 35.16 0.74 -5.46
N LEU A 279 35.21 1.72 -4.56
CA LEU A 279 36.00 2.93 -4.63
C LEU A 279 36.89 3.07 -3.38
N PRO A 280 38.00 2.28 -3.27
CA PRO A 280 38.74 2.16 -2.01
C PRO A 280 39.54 3.41 -1.63
N LYS A 281 39.70 4.40 -2.53
CA LYS A 281 40.40 5.66 -2.26
C LYS A 281 39.37 6.78 -2.04
N GLU A 282 39.54 7.56 -0.98
CA GLU A 282 38.66 8.69 -0.67
C GLU A 282 38.50 9.69 -1.83
N ALA A 283 39.57 9.98 -2.56
CA ALA A 283 39.54 10.84 -3.74
C ALA A 283 38.65 10.30 -4.87
N HIS A 284 38.41 8.99 -4.94
CA HIS A 284 37.55 8.39 -5.94
C HIS A 284 36.06 8.49 -5.56
N LYS A 285 35.74 8.57 -4.26
CA LYS A 285 34.37 8.69 -3.76
C LYS A 285 33.71 10.01 -4.13
N VAL A 286 34.46 11.04 -4.41
CA VAL A 286 33.99 12.36 -4.85
C VAL A 286 34.21 12.62 -6.34
N ALA A 287 34.71 11.62 -7.09
CA ALA A 287 35.03 11.75 -8.51
C ALA A 287 33.75 11.85 -9.39
N HIS A 288 33.92 12.44 -10.57
CA HIS A 288 32.87 12.60 -11.57
C HIS A 288 32.68 11.32 -12.42
N PHE A 289 32.76 10.17 -11.80
CA PHE A 289 32.43 8.85 -12.38
C PHE A 289 32.12 7.87 -11.25
N CYS A 290 31.46 6.76 -11.56
CA CYS A 290 31.32 5.61 -10.67
C CYS A 290 32.11 4.42 -11.22
N SER A 291 32.31 3.39 -10.39
CA SER A 291 33.03 2.17 -10.76
C SER A 291 32.39 1.39 -11.92
N MET A 292 31.09 1.55 -12.18
CA MET A 292 30.36 0.84 -13.25
C MET A 292 30.96 1.12 -14.62
N CYS A 293 31.18 2.38 -14.98
CA CYS A 293 31.70 2.81 -16.27
C CYS A 293 33.20 3.19 -16.21
N GLY A 294 33.68 3.60 -15.04
CA GLY A 294 35.00 4.19 -14.88
C GLY A 294 35.14 5.55 -15.57
N PRO A 295 36.35 6.15 -15.51
CA PRO A 295 36.57 7.54 -15.93
C PRO A 295 36.50 7.77 -17.44
N LYS A 296 36.64 6.72 -18.26
CA LYS A 296 36.76 6.87 -19.73
C LYS A 296 35.47 6.53 -20.50
N PHE A 297 34.51 5.88 -19.86
CA PHE A 297 33.30 5.36 -20.53
C PHE A 297 32.00 5.85 -19.88
N CYS A 298 32.08 6.82 -18.98
CA CYS A 298 30.90 7.36 -18.34
C CYS A 298 30.07 8.17 -19.35
N SER A 299 28.87 7.65 -19.66
CA SER A 299 27.97 8.29 -20.62
C SER A 299 27.52 9.69 -20.17
N MET A 300 27.41 9.93 -18.87
CA MET A 300 27.04 11.26 -18.34
C MET A 300 28.16 12.28 -18.55
N GLU A 301 29.45 11.86 -18.42
CA GLU A 301 30.58 12.73 -18.70
C GLU A 301 30.69 13.06 -20.20
N ILE A 302 30.52 12.06 -21.07
CA ILE A 302 30.48 12.25 -22.53
C ILE A 302 29.35 13.17 -22.94
N THR A 303 28.14 13.01 -22.34
CA THR A 303 26.98 13.86 -22.64
C THR A 303 27.13 15.27 -22.08
N ARG A 304 27.94 15.47 -21.05
CA ARG A 304 28.27 16.82 -20.56
C ARG A 304 29.04 17.62 -21.63
N GLU A 305 30.01 17.00 -22.28
CA GLU A 305 30.73 17.63 -23.39
C GLU A 305 29.81 18.03 -24.53
N ILE A 306 28.82 17.20 -24.85
CA ILE A 306 27.78 17.52 -25.85
C ILE A 306 26.96 18.74 -25.41
N ARG A 307 26.56 18.77 -24.13
CA ARG A 307 25.81 19.90 -23.56
C ARG A 307 26.63 21.19 -23.59
N ASP A 308 27.90 21.13 -23.24
CA ASP A 308 28.82 22.28 -23.23
C ASP A 308 29.07 22.79 -24.66
N THR A 309 29.13 21.89 -25.66
CA THR A 309 29.36 22.23 -27.07
C THR A 309 28.16 22.89 -27.74
N PHE A 310 26.97 22.36 -27.50
CA PHE A 310 25.74 22.80 -28.19
C PHE A 310 24.91 23.79 -27.38
N GLY A 311 25.34 24.11 -26.17
CA GLY A 311 24.60 24.90 -25.20
C GLY A 311 23.39 24.17 -24.63
N SER A 312 22.92 24.61 -23.50
CA SER A 312 21.65 24.17 -22.96
C SER A 312 20.49 24.82 -23.73
N ALA A 313 20.27 24.37 -24.97
CA ALA A 313 19.13 24.87 -25.77
C ALA A 313 17.76 24.60 -25.10
N ARG A 314 17.76 24.03 -23.89
CA ARG A 314 16.59 23.78 -23.03
C ARG A 314 16.98 23.57 -21.56
N ALA A 315 17.79 24.42 -20.96
CA ALA A 315 17.45 24.77 -19.60
C ALA A 315 16.32 25.79 -19.74
N PRO A 316 15.10 25.55 -19.24
CA PRO A 316 14.23 26.69 -18.98
C PRO A 316 15.09 27.60 -18.10
N ASN A 317 15.38 28.82 -18.56
CA ASN A 317 15.99 29.81 -17.69
C ASN A 317 15.06 29.91 -16.48
N ALA A 318 15.57 29.98 -15.27
CA ALA A 318 14.77 30.26 -14.10
C ALA A 318 13.94 31.55 -14.31
N VAL A 319 14.41 32.45 -15.14
CA VAL A 319 13.73 33.66 -15.60
C VAL A 319 12.51 33.32 -16.51
N ASP A 320 12.61 32.31 -17.37
CA ASP A 320 11.49 31.88 -18.24
C ASP A 320 10.44 31.10 -17.43
N ASP A 321 10.87 30.35 -16.41
CA ASP A 321 9.96 29.69 -15.46
C ASP A 321 9.23 30.71 -14.57
N GLU A 322 9.90 31.75 -14.10
CA GLU A 322 9.28 32.83 -13.34
C GLU A 322 8.31 33.65 -14.22
N ALA A 323 8.67 33.95 -15.45
CA ALA A 323 7.79 34.64 -16.39
C ALA A 323 6.58 33.78 -16.79
N GLY A 324 6.76 32.50 -17.06
CA GLY A 324 5.69 31.55 -17.32
C GLY A 324 4.77 31.33 -16.11
N MET A 325 5.31 31.26 -14.90
CA MET A 325 4.54 31.23 -13.68
C MET A 325 3.76 32.51 -13.43
N ALA A 326 4.34 33.68 -13.70
CA ALA A 326 3.68 34.98 -13.59
C ALA A 326 2.54 35.11 -14.62
N GLU A 327 2.76 34.70 -15.87
CA GLU A 327 1.73 34.66 -16.91
C GLU A 327 0.56 33.75 -16.52
N LYS A 328 0.83 32.54 -16.02
CA LYS A 328 -0.20 31.61 -15.54
C LYS A 328 -0.91 32.10 -14.27
N ALA A 329 -0.23 32.80 -13.39
CA ALA A 329 -0.84 33.43 -12.23
C ALA A 329 -1.77 34.60 -12.62
N GLU A 330 -1.42 35.38 -13.65
CA GLU A 330 -2.27 36.44 -14.20
C GLU A 330 -3.49 35.84 -14.92
N GLU A 331 -3.30 34.79 -15.72
CA GLU A 331 -4.36 34.03 -16.35
C GLU A 331 -5.35 33.45 -15.33
N PHE A 332 -4.83 32.82 -14.27
CA PHE A 332 -5.64 32.32 -13.16
C PHE A 332 -6.45 33.42 -12.46
N LYS A 333 -5.83 34.59 -12.18
CA LYS A 333 -6.53 35.73 -11.61
C LYS A 333 -7.59 36.30 -12.55
N ALA A 334 -7.29 36.36 -13.86
CA ALA A 334 -8.22 36.84 -14.87
C ALA A 334 -9.45 35.93 -15.04
N LEU A 335 -9.29 34.62 -14.78
CA LEU A 335 -10.36 33.62 -14.73
C LEU A 335 -11.13 33.58 -13.42
N GLY A 336 -10.90 34.52 -12.50
CA GLY A 336 -11.64 34.65 -11.25
C GLY A 336 -10.99 33.97 -10.04
N GLY A 337 -9.79 33.35 -10.21
CA GLY A 337 -9.05 32.71 -9.11
C GLY A 337 -9.63 31.37 -8.64
N GLU A 338 -10.46 30.73 -9.44
CA GLU A 338 -11.12 29.47 -9.13
C GLU A 338 -10.27 28.27 -9.61
N ILE A 339 -10.14 27.25 -8.74
CA ILE A 339 -9.31 26.06 -9.01
C ILE A 339 -10.04 25.03 -9.91
N TYR A 340 -11.37 25.07 -9.94
CA TYR A 340 -12.17 24.09 -10.65
C TYR A 340 -12.81 24.71 -11.91
N LEU A 341 -12.26 24.35 -13.06
CA LEU A 341 -12.85 24.69 -14.37
C LEU A 341 -13.52 23.44 -14.96
N SER A 342 -14.62 23.65 -15.69
CA SER A 342 -15.22 22.63 -16.54
C SER A 342 -14.33 22.38 -17.77
N GLU A 343 -14.55 21.27 -18.50
CA GLU A 343 -13.80 20.91 -19.71
C GLU A 343 -13.87 21.99 -20.82
N ASP A 344 -14.87 22.86 -20.79
CA ASP A 344 -15.05 24.00 -21.69
C ASP A 344 -14.39 25.31 -21.20
N GLY A 345 -13.68 25.26 -20.05
CA GLY A 345 -13.00 26.41 -19.45
C GLY A 345 -13.90 27.37 -18.66
N SER A 346 -15.16 27.01 -18.42
CA SER A 346 -16.06 27.80 -17.56
C SER A 346 -15.86 27.46 -16.07
N VAL A 347 -16.08 28.45 -15.19
CA VAL A 347 -16.02 28.24 -13.73
C VAL A 347 -17.21 27.39 -13.29
N ARG A 348 -16.94 26.29 -12.58
CA ARG A 348 -18.02 25.50 -11.95
C ARG A 348 -18.58 26.25 -10.76
N GLU A 349 -19.91 26.40 -10.74
CA GLU A 349 -20.59 26.87 -9.52
C GLU A 349 -20.41 25.84 -8.40
N PRO A 350 -20.22 26.29 -7.14
CA PRO A 350 -20.15 25.38 -6.01
C PRO A 350 -21.43 24.56 -5.94
N ILE A 351 -21.27 23.26 -5.75
CA ILE A 351 -22.39 22.36 -5.47
C ILE A 351 -22.76 22.59 -4.01
N ASP A 352 -23.98 23.14 -3.77
CA ASP A 352 -24.59 23.30 -2.44
C ASP A 352 -24.78 21.95 -1.73
#